data_1656ba163b1327c1849989e6261a0bb4
#
_entry.id   1656ba163b1327c1849989e6261a0bb4
#
_cell.length_a   1.000
_cell.length_b   1.000
_cell.length_c   1.000
_cell.angle_alpha   90.00
_cell.angle_beta   90.00
_cell.angle_gamma   90.00
#
_symmetry.space_group_name_H-M   'P 1'
#
loop_
_entity.id
_entity.type
_entity.pdbx_description
1 polymer ?
#
loop_
_entity_poly.entity_id
_entity_poly.type
_entity_poly.pdbx_seq_one_letter_code
_entity_poly.pdbx_strand_id
1 'polypeptide(L)'
;MKISVVGCGYLGAVHAACMAELGHDVLGIDVDHAKVAALSAGRAPFYEPGFEELLTRVLGIGRLRFTTAPGDDLADVDLHFIAVGTPQSGTGAADLSYVD
;
A
#
# COMPACT_ATOMS: atom_id res chain seq x y z
N MET A 1 -1.51 11.44 11.10
CA MET A 1 -2.47 10.34 11.15
C MET A 1 -1.76 9.05 10.76
N LYS A 2 -2.11 7.97 11.38
CA LYS A 2 -1.53 6.68 11.06
C LYS A 2 -2.51 5.90 10.21
N ILE A 3 -2.07 5.46 9.03
CA ILE A 3 -2.93 4.90 8.01
C ILE A 3 -2.38 3.55 7.58
N SER A 4 -3.25 2.56 7.39
CA SER A 4 -2.86 1.32 6.75
C SER A 4 -3.48 1.26 5.36
N VAL A 5 -2.75 0.68 4.42
CA VAL A 5 -3.24 0.44 3.07
C VAL A 5 -3.12 -1.05 2.82
N VAL A 6 -4.24 -1.73 2.73
CA VAL A 6 -4.28 -3.17 2.52
C VAL A 6 -4.41 -3.44 1.04
N GLY A 7 -3.45 -4.15 0.49
CA GLY A 7 -3.39 -4.40 -0.93
C GLY A 7 -2.49 -3.39 -1.62
N CYS A 8 -1.30 -3.81 -1.98
CA CYS A 8 -0.28 -2.91 -2.54
C CYS A 8 -0.05 -3.16 -4.01
N GLY A 9 -1.14 -3.34 -4.76
CA GLY A 9 -1.08 -3.27 -6.21
C GLY A 9 -0.83 -1.84 -6.63
N TYR A 10 -1.05 -1.57 -7.91
CA TYR A 10 -0.72 -0.24 -8.44
C TYR A 10 -1.37 0.89 -7.63
N LEU A 11 -2.70 0.83 -7.51
CA LEU A 11 -3.40 1.93 -6.83
C LEU A 11 -3.05 2.00 -5.35
N GLY A 12 -2.97 0.84 -4.68
CA GLY A 12 -2.66 0.84 -3.26
C GLY A 12 -1.28 1.37 -2.97
N ALA A 13 -0.29 0.97 -3.76
CA ALA A 13 1.07 1.42 -3.54
C ALA A 13 1.22 2.91 -3.81
N VAL A 14 0.61 3.40 -4.88
CA VAL A 14 0.67 4.82 -5.20
C VAL A 14 -0.04 5.63 -4.12
N HIS A 15 -1.20 5.17 -3.70
CA HIS A 15 -1.95 5.84 -2.65
C HIS A 15 -1.14 5.91 -1.36
N ALA A 16 -0.51 4.79 -0.98
CA ALA A 16 0.28 4.74 0.23
C ALA A 16 1.43 5.75 0.17
N ALA A 17 2.12 5.81 -0.95
CA ALA A 17 3.25 6.73 -1.10
C ALA A 17 2.78 8.18 -1.06
N CYS A 18 1.66 8.47 -1.70
CA CYS A 18 1.13 9.83 -1.72
C CYS A 18 0.69 10.28 -0.33
N MET A 19 0.05 9.40 0.44
CA MET A 19 -0.35 9.75 1.79
C MET A 19 0.85 9.97 2.68
N ALA A 20 1.91 9.19 2.50
CA ALA A 20 3.14 9.39 3.25
C ALA A 20 3.79 10.71 2.88
N GLU A 21 3.70 11.10 1.63
CA GLU A 21 4.24 12.36 1.17
C GLU A 21 3.52 13.54 1.84
N LEU A 22 2.24 13.36 2.13
CA LEU A 22 1.46 14.39 2.83
C LEU A 22 1.77 14.46 4.32
N GLY A 23 2.60 13.58 4.81
CA GLY A 23 3.04 13.63 6.20
C GLY A 23 2.40 12.61 7.12
N HIS A 24 1.62 11.69 6.58
CA HIS A 24 1.03 10.64 7.39
C HIS A 24 1.99 9.48 7.57
N ASP A 25 1.82 8.73 8.63
CA ASP A 25 2.53 7.48 8.83
C ASP A 25 1.73 6.38 8.17
N VAL A 26 2.32 5.72 7.18
CA VAL A 26 1.58 4.77 6.36
C VAL A 26 2.21 3.39 6.42
N LEU A 27 1.37 2.39 6.60
CA LEU A 27 1.80 0.99 6.57
C LEU A 27 1.08 0.30 5.42
N GLY A 28 1.84 -0.13 4.42
CA GLY A 28 1.31 -0.89 3.31
C GLY A 28 1.36 -2.37 3.65
N ILE A 29 0.28 -3.07 3.39
CA ILE A 29 0.14 -4.48 3.74
C ILE A 29 -0.25 -5.27 2.51
N ASP A 30 0.48 -6.34 2.23
CA ASP A 30 0.15 -7.21 1.12
C ASP A 30 0.63 -8.61 1.47
N VAL A 31 -0.06 -9.62 0.95
CA VAL A 31 0.33 -10.99 1.22
C VAL A 31 1.46 -11.47 0.32
N ASP A 32 1.76 -10.73 -0.72
CA ASP A 32 2.78 -11.11 -1.69
C ASP A 32 4.15 -10.67 -1.19
N HIS A 33 4.95 -11.64 -0.76
CA HIS A 33 6.28 -11.35 -0.20
C HIS A 33 7.20 -10.68 -1.22
N ALA A 34 7.12 -11.07 -2.48
CA ALA A 34 7.98 -10.49 -3.50
C ALA A 34 7.62 -9.03 -3.74
N LYS A 35 6.34 -8.73 -3.74
CA LYS A 35 5.88 -7.35 -3.92
C LYS A 35 6.31 -6.48 -2.74
N VAL A 36 6.13 -6.98 -1.53
CA VAL A 36 6.55 -6.24 -0.34
C VAL A 36 8.05 -6.00 -0.35
N ALA A 37 8.83 -7.00 -0.73
CA ALA A 37 10.27 -6.85 -0.79
C ALA A 37 10.68 -5.78 -1.81
N ALA A 38 10.06 -5.79 -2.98
CA ALA A 38 10.39 -4.80 -4.01
C ALA A 38 10.03 -3.40 -3.55
N LEU A 39 8.84 -3.22 -3.01
CA LEU A 39 8.39 -1.92 -2.56
C LEU A 39 9.25 -1.41 -1.39
N SER A 40 9.62 -2.29 -0.49
CA SER A 40 10.47 -1.92 0.65
C SER A 40 11.85 -1.51 0.20
N ALA A 41 12.28 -1.96 -0.96
CA ALA A 41 13.58 -1.59 -1.54
C ALA A 41 13.47 -0.37 -2.44
N GLY A 42 12.30 0.25 -2.54
CA GLY A 42 12.13 1.43 -3.38
C GLY A 42 11.89 1.10 -4.84
N ARG A 43 11.51 -0.12 -5.15
CA ARG A 43 11.26 -0.54 -6.52
C ARG A 43 9.79 -0.85 -6.72
N ALA A 44 9.23 -0.30 -7.79
CA ALA A 44 7.84 -0.55 -8.10
C ALA A 44 7.73 -1.79 -8.99
N PRO A 45 6.83 -2.71 -8.68
CA PRO A 45 6.60 -3.86 -9.54
C PRO A 45 5.69 -3.53 -10.73
N PHE A 46 5.60 -2.26 -11.06
CA PHE A 46 4.80 -1.76 -12.19
C PHE A 46 5.48 -0.50 -12.71
N TYR A 47 5.09 -0.09 -13.89
CA TYR A 47 5.68 1.09 -14.49
C TYR A 47 4.85 2.32 -14.17
N GLU A 48 5.46 3.27 -13.47
CA GLU A 48 4.81 4.54 -13.16
C GLU A 48 5.90 5.59 -13.05
N PRO A 49 6.02 6.48 -14.03
CA PRO A 49 7.11 7.48 -14.03
C PRO A 49 7.09 8.32 -12.75
N GLY A 50 8.25 8.46 -12.15
CA GLY A 50 8.39 9.25 -10.95
C GLY A 50 7.99 8.57 -9.66
N PHE A 51 7.34 7.42 -9.74
CA PHE A 51 6.87 6.76 -8.54
C PHE A 51 8.02 6.23 -7.69
N GLU A 52 9.05 5.66 -8.30
CA GLU A 52 10.15 5.11 -7.52
C GLU A 52 10.92 6.19 -6.79
N GLU A 53 11.00 7.37 -7.34
CA GLU A 53 11.63 8.48 -6.66
C GLU A 53 10.83 8.91 -5.44
N LEU A 54 9.52 9.01 -5.60
CA LEU A 54 8.65 9.31 -4.48
C LEU A 54 8.74 8.23 -3.41
N LEU A 55 8.69 6.98 -3.84
CA LEU A 55 8.73 5.84 -2.93
C LEU A 55 10.02 5.85 -2.11
N THR A 56 11.15 6.05 -2.78
CA THR A 56 12.44 6.08 -2.11
C THR A 56 12.48 7.22 -1.08
N ARG A 57 11.92 8.36 -1.43
CA ARG A 57 11.93 9.51 -0.53
C ARG A 57 11.12 9.25 0.73
N VAL A 58 9.89 8.74 0.58
CA VAL A 58 9.04 8.54 1.76
C VAL A 58 9.51 7.36 2.60
N LEU A 59 10.12 6.35 1.99
CA LEU A 59 10.73 5.28 2.75
C LEU A 59 11.91 5.80 3.56
N GLY A 60 12.70 6.68 2.95
CA GLY A 60 13.89 7.21 3.59
C GLY A 60 13.60 8.06 4.81
N ILE A 61 12.49 8.77 4.80
CA ILE A 61 12.13 9.59 5.96
C ILE A 61 11.30 8.81 6.98
N GLY A 62 11.04 7.53 6.73
CA GLY A 62 10.37 6.68 7.70
C GLY A 62 8.86 6.84 7.77
N ARG A 63 8.25 7.47 6.76
CA ARG A 63 6.81 7.67 6.77
C ARG A 63 6.05 6.52 6.13
N LEU A 64 6.74 5.64 5.42
CA LEU A 64 6.10 4.54 4.71
C LEU A 64 6.85 3.27 5.01
N ARG A 65 6.10 2.22 5.32
CA ARG A 65 6.64 0.88 5.51
C ARG A 65 5.72 -0.12 4.84
N PHE A 66 6.28 -1.25 4.44
CA PHE A 66 5.51 -2.33 3.85
C PHE A 66 5.76 -3.61 4.61
N THR A 67 4.72 -4.43 4.74
CA THR A 67 4.85 -5.70 5.44
C THR A 67 3.82 -6.71 4.94
N THR A 68 4.13 -7.98 5.11
CA THR A 68 3.16 -9.04 4.84
C THR A 68 2.42 -9.45 6.12
N ALA A 69 2.94 -9.05 7.28
CA ALA A 69 2.37 -9.46 8.56
C ALA A 69 2.44 -8.28 9.52
N PRO A 70 1.40 -7.44 9.57
CA PRO A 70 1.45 -6.20 10.33
C PRO A 70 1.53 -6.40 11.85
N GLY A 71 1.00 -7.49 12.36
CA GLY A 71 1.06 -7.71 13.81
C GLY A 71 0.46 -6.57 14.59
N ASP A 72 1.21 -6.13 15.61
CA ASP A 72 0.74 -5.05 16.48
C ASP A 72 0.74 -3.68 15.83
N ASP A 73 1.32 -3.57 14.65
CA ASP A 73 1.38 -2.28 13.97
C ASP A 73 0.00 -1.74 13.64
N LEU A 74 -1.01 -2.61 13.58
CA LEU A 74 -2.36 -2.17 13.29
C LEU A 74 -3.08 -1.59 14.50
N ALA A 75 -2.54 -1.75 15.69
CA ALA A 75 -3.23 -1.35 16.90
C ALA A 75 -3.45 0.15 16.97
N ASP A 76 -2.55 0.93 16.41
CA ASP A 76 -2.61 2.39 16.50
C ASP A 76 -3.13 3.05 15.23
N VAL A 77 -3.58 2.26 14.27
CA VAL A 77 -3.98 2.83 12.99
C VAL A 77 -5.29 3.57 13.12
N ASP A 78 -5.31 4.79 12.61
CA ASP A 78 -6.50 5.64 12.65
C ASP A 78 -7.44 5.35 11.51
N LEU A 79 -6.91 4.91 10.37
CA LEU A 79 -7.69 4.74 9.16
C LEU A 79 -7.13 3.60 8.34
N HIS A 80 -8.00 2.71 7.88
CA HIS A 80 -7.61 1.60 7.02
C HIS A 80 -8.17 1.80 5.64
N PHE A 81 -7.31 1.79 4.62
CA PHE A 81 -7.74 1.78 3.23
C PHE A 81 -7.63 0.37 2.70
N ILE A 82 -8.70 -0.11 2.09
CA ILE A 82 -8.71 -1.42 1.47
C ILE A 82 -8.59 -1.20 -0.03
N ALA A 83 -7.44 -1.51 -0.56
CA ALA A 83 -7.14 -1.24 -1.96
C ALA A 83 -6.86 -2.52 -2.73
N VAL A 84 -7.49 -3.62 -2.34
CA VAL A 84 -7.33 -4.88 -3.04
C VAL A 84 -7.92 -4.75 -4.43
N GLY A 85 -7.17 -5.20 -5.41
CA GLY A 85 -7.65 -5.16 -6.76
C GLY A 85 -8.82 -6.10 -6.94
N THR A 86 -9.81 -5.65 -7.69
CA THR A 86 -10.93 -6.54 -7.97
C THR A 86 -10.51 -7.53 -9.03
N PRO A 87 -10.94 -8.77 -8.91
CA PRO A 87 -10.68 -9.74 -9.95
C PRO A 87 -11.27 -9.26 -11.27
N GLN A 88 -10.54 -9.48 -12.30
CA GLN A 88 -10.96 -9.02 -13.60
C GLN A 88 -12.02 -9.89 -14.23
N SER A 89 -12.28 -11.01 -13.62
CA SER A 89 -13.35 -11.86 -14.13
C SER A 89 -14.63 -11.08 -14.12
N GLY A 90 -15.58 -11.53 -14.85
CA GLY A 90 -16.85 -10.86 -14.93
C GLY A 90 -17.62 -10.78 -13.64
N THR A 91 -17.02 -11.21 -12.59
CA THR A 91 -17.64 -11.13 -11.29
C THR A 91 -17.50 -9.76 -10.66
N GLY A 92 -17.20 -8.78 -11.44
CA GLY A 92 -17.03 -7.45 -10.90
C GLY A 92 -18.16 -7.02 -9.99
N ALA A 93 -19.37 -7.43 -10.32
CA ALA A 93 -20.51 -7.07 -9.48
C ALA A 93 -20.37 -7.64 -8.06
N ALA A 94 -19.85 -8.85 -7.97
CA ALA A 94 -19.71 -9.48 -6.67
C ALA A 94 -18.64 -8.78 -5.85
N ASP A 95 -17.78 -8.08 -6.49
CA ASP A 95 -16.70 -7.43 -5.80
C ASP A 95 -17.17 -6.35 -4.87
N LEU A 96 -18.38 -5.89 -5.05
CA LEU A 96 -18.92 -4.88 -4.15
C LEU A 96 -18.93 -5.37 -2.72
N SER A 97 -19.02 -6.65 -2.52
CA SER A 97 -19.02 -7.20 -1.19
C SER A 97 -17.65 -7.04 -0.51
N TYR A 98 -16.61 -6.86 -1.27
CA TYR A 98 -15.27 -6.65 -0.71
C TYR A 98 -15.08 -5.26 -0.20
N VAL A 99 -15.83 -4.35 -0.75
CA VAL A 99 -15.68 -2.95 -0.38
C VAL A 99 -16.36 -2.67 0.95
N ASP A 100 -17.28 -3.49 1.28
CA ASP A 100 -18.02 -3.33 2.53
C ASP A 100 -17.20 -3.70 3.79
#